data_072c466a72aaa4cedfd49f97026025bf
#
_entry.id   072c466a72aaa4cedfd49f97026025bf
#
_cell.length_a   1.000
_cell.length_b   1.000
_cell.length_c   1.000
_cell.angle_alpha   90.00
_cell.angle_beta   90.00
_cell.angle_gamma   90.00
#
_symmetry.space_group_name_H-M   'P 1'
#
loop_
_entity.id
_entity.type
_entity.pdbx_description
1 polymer ?
#
loop_
_entity_poly.entity_id
_entity_poly.type
_entity_poly.pdbx_seq_one_letter_code
_entity_poly.pdbx_strand_id
1 'polypeptide(L)'
;MSAPLIGMFMVGNLFRECGVTQRLTKTSSTALVDILTIFLTLAIGASMPAENFLMPKTLLVLVLGVVSFAVATAAGVILAKIMNLFSKEKINPMIGAAGVSAVPMSARVVQVMGQKENPRNFLLMHAMGPNVAGAIGAAIAGGIFLGILA
;
A
#
# COMPACT_ATOMS: atom_id res chain seq x y z
N MET A 1 -1.28 5.37 -17.28
CA MET A 1 -2.06 4.49 -16.38
C MET A 1 -2.28 5.07 -14.97
N SER A 2 -1.51 6.04 -14.50
CA SER A 2 -1.67 6.65 -13.16
C SER A 2 -2.85 7.64 -13.04
N ALA A 3 -3.34 8.23 -14.14
CA ALA A 3 -4.41 9.22 -14.10
C ALA A 3 -5.72 8.71 -13.46
N PRO A 4 -6.25 7.50 -13.77
CA PRO A 4 -7.42 6.96 -13.10
C PRO A 4 -7.23 6.77 -11.59
N LEU A 5 -6.04 6.35 -11.15
CA LEU A 5 -5.73 6.15 -9.74
C LEU A 5 -5.76 7.49 -8.98
N ILE A 6 -5.13 8.52 -9.54
CA ILE A 6 -5.13 9.87 -8.96
C ILE A 6 -6.55 10.43 -8.96
N GLY A 7 -7.30 10.25 -10.06
CA GLY A 7 -8.70 10.68 -10.15
C GLY A 7 -9.58 10.05 -9.07
N MET A 8 -9.47 8.73 -8.87
CA MET A 8 -10.24 8.02 -7.83
C MET A 8 -9.81 8.42 -6.41
N PHE A 9 -8.54 8.70 -6.20
CA PHE A 9 -8.05 9.26 -4.93
C PHE A 9 -8.69 10.63 -4.66
N MET A 10 -8.75 11.51 -5.66
CA MET A 10 -9.39 12.83 -5.54
C MET A 10 -10.90 12.72 -5.27
N VAL A 11 -11.59 11.80 -5.92
CA VAL A 11 -13.02 11.50 -5.65
C VAL A 11 -13.22 11.02 -4.22
N GLY A 12 -12.36 10.11 -3.73
CA GLY A 12 -12.42 9.64 -2.34
C GLY A 12 -12.19 10.77 -1.33
N ASN A 13 -11.26 11.67 -1.63
CA ASN A 13 -11.01 12.85 -0.81
C ASN A 13 -12.21 13.81 -0.83
N LEU A 14 -12.82 14.02 -1.99
CA LEU A 14 -14.04 14.81 -2.12
C LEU A 14 -15.18 14.27 -1.26
N PHE A 15 -15.41 12.95 -1.27
CA PHE A 15 -16.43 12.32 -0.42
C PHE A 15 -16.18 12.54 1.06
N ARG A 16 -14.93 12.57 1.47
CA ARG A 16 -14.54 12.80 2.86
C ARG A 16 -14.75 14.26 3.28
N GLU A 17 -14.30 15.20 2.46
CA GLU A 17 -14.25 16.63 2.81
C GLU A 17 -15.58 17.36 2.62
N CYS A 18 -16.47 16.92 1.72
CA CYS A 18 -17.73 17.60 1.47
C CYS A 18 -18.75 17.47 2.62
N GLY A 19 -18.52 16.61 3.60
CA GLY A 19 -19.32 16.50 4.83
C GLY A 19 -20.73 15.89 4.68
N VAL A 20 -21.35 15.99 3.49
CA VAL A 20 -22.71 15.47 3.24
C VAL A 20 -22.73 14.00 2.79
N THR A 21 -21.58 13.45 2.42
CA THR A 21 -21.43 12.08 1.90
C THR A 21 -20.80 11.10 2.89
N GLN A 22 -20.94 11.34 4.19
CA GLN A 22 -20.35 10.49 5.23
C GLN A 22 -20.69 9.00 5.09
N ARG A 23 -21.94 8.69 4.69
CA ARG A 23 -22.38 7.32 4.46
C ARG A 23 -21.62 6.68 3.30
N LEU A 24 -21.40 7.41 2.19
CA LEU A 24 -20.63 6.91 1.04
C LEU A 24 -19.16 6.71 1.42
N THR A 25 -18.58 7.64 2.15
CA THR A 25 -17.20 7.53 2.66
C THR A 25 -17.02 6.26 3.51
N LYS A 26 -17.94 6.02 4.44
CA LYS A 26 -17.92 4.81 5.29
C LYS A 26 -18.08 3.53 4.46
N THR A 27 -19.04 3.50 3.55
CA THR A 27 -19.29 2.33 2.69
C THR A 27 -18.10 2.06 1.77
N SER A 28 -17.53 3.10 1.17
CA SER A 28 -16.36 2.96 0.28
C SER A 28 -15.11 2.47 1.00
N SER A 29 -14.89 2.91 2.25
CA SER A 29 -13.72 2.51 3.03
C SER A 29 -13.84 1.16 3.73
N THR A 30 -15.02 0.54 3.75
CA THR A 30 -15.29 -0.74 4.39
C THR A 30 -15.87 -1.75 3.40
N ALA A 31 -17.19 -1.77 3.23
CA ALA A 31 -17.89 -2.79 2.47
C ALA A 31 -17.44 -2.88 0.98
N LEU A 32 -17.22 -1.72 0.33
CA LEU A 32 -16.78 -1.73 -1.07
C LEU A 32 -15.37 -2.30 -1.21
N VAL A 33 -14.46 -1.96 -0.32
CA VAL A 33 -13.10 -2.52 -0.30
C VAL A 33 -13.14 -4.03 -0.10
N ASP A 34 -13.96 -4.52 0.83
CA ASP A 34 -14.08 -5.94 1.10
C ASP A 34 -14.66 -6.70 -0.11
N ILE A 35 -15.73 -6.18 -0.71
CA ILE A 35 -16.35 -6.76 -1.91
C ILE A 35 -15.36 -6.80 -3.07
N LEU A 36 -14.69 -5.68 -3.36
CA LEU A 36 -13.69 -5.61 -4.43
C LEU A 36 -12.51 -6.55 -4.19
N THR A 37 -12.10 -6.72 -2.94
CA THR A 37 -11.03 -7.66 -2.58
C THR A 37 -11.45 -9.10 -2.84
N ILE A 38 -12.69 -9.47 -2.50
CA ILE A 38 -13.23 -10.81 -2.79
C ILE A 38 -13.25 -11.05 -4.30
N PHE A 39 -13.81 -10.14 -5.10
CA PHE A 39 -13.83 -10.30 -6.56
C PHE A 39 -12.45 -10.35 -7.18
N LEU A 40 -11.53 -9.51 -6.71
CA LEU A 40 -10.14 -9.49 -7.18
C LEU A 40 -9.44 -10.82 -6.89
N THR A 41 -9.56 -11.33 -5.67
CA THR A 41 -8.92 -12.61 -5.29
C THR A 41 -9.52 -13.80 -6.02
N LEU A 42 -10.85 -13.80 -6.24
CA LEU A 42 -11.50 -14.83 -7.05
C LEU A 42 -11.04 -14.78 -8.52
N ALA A 43 -10.97 -13.58 -9.10
CA ALA A 43 -10.51 -13.42 -10.49
C ALA A 43 -9.05 -13.85 -10.65
N ILE A 44 -8.17 -13.47 -9.72
CA ILE A 44 -6.77 -13.90 -9.72
C ILE A 44 -6.68 -15.42 -9.54
N GLY A 45 -7.39 -16.00 -8.57
CA GLY A 45 -7.41 -17.45 -8.35
C GLY A 45 -7.90 -18.23 -9.57
N ALA A 46 -8.96 -17.75 -10.22
CA ALA A 46 -9.48 -18.38 -11.43
C ALA A 46 -8.52 -18.26 -12.64
N SER A 47 -7.72 -17.21 -12.70
CA SER A 47 -6.74 -16.99 -13.77
C SER A 47 -5.44 -17.76 -13.60
N MET A 48 -5.24 -18.43 -12.46
CA MET A 48 -4.03 -19.18 -12.12
C MET A 48 -4.29 -20.71 -12.07
N PRO A 49 -4.42 -21.41 -13.22
CA PRO A 49 -4.49 -22.86 -13.21
C PRO A 49 -3.20 -23.44 -12.64
N ALA A 50 -3.30 -24.60 -11.96
CA ALA A 50 -2.18 -25.22 -11.25
C ALA A 50 -0.95 -25.45 -12.15
N GLU A 51 -1.18 -25.76 -13.41
CA GLU A 51 -0.14 -25.99 -14.41
C GLU A 51 0.73 -24.75 -14.64
N ASN A 52 0.13 -23.56 -14.67
CA ASN A 52 0.85 -22.30 -14.85
C ASN A 52 1.46 -21.78 -13.53
N PHE A 53 0.80 -22.07 -12.40
CA PHE A 53 1.26 -21.63 -11.10
C PHE A 53 2.54 -22.37 -10.66
N LEU A 54 2.64 -23.65 -10.96
CA LEU A 54 3.81 -24.49 -10.62
C LEU A 54 4.98 -24.38 -11.60
N MET A 55 4.87 -23.54 -12.64
CA MET A 55 6.00 -23.27 -13.52
C MET A 55 7.16 -22.60 -12.77
N PRO A 56 8.42 -22.98 -13.06
CA PRO A 56 9.60 -22.37 -12.43
C PRO A 56 9.65 -20.84 -12.59
N LYS A 57 9.16 -20.30 -13.71
CA LYS A 57 9.04 -18.86 -13.95
C LYS A 57 8.11 -18.18 -12.93
N THR A 58 6.96 -18.75 -12.67
CA THR A 58 5.97 -18.20 -11.74
C THR A 58 6.49 -18.24 -10.30
N LEU A 59 7.11 -19.34 -9.91
CA LEU A 59 7.75 -19.49 -8.61
C LEU A 59 8.89 -18.48 -8.42
N LEU A 60 9.69 -18.25 -9.45
CA LEU A 60 10.75 -17.25 -9.43
C LEU A 60 10.17 -15.83 -9.20
N VAL A 61 9.10 -15.49 -9.90
CA VAL A 61 8.42 -14.17 -9.74
C VAL A 61 7.86 -14.01 -8.34
N LEU A 62 7.29 -15.07 -7.74
CA LEU A 62 6.82 -15.05 -6.36
C LEU A 62 7.95 -14.80 -5.37
N VAL A 63 9.06 -15.52 -5.50
CA VAL A 63 10.24 -15.34 -4.63
C VAL A 63 10.81 -13.93 -4.80
N LEU A 64 10.97 -13.46 -6.03
CA LEU A 64 11.42 -12.08 -6.31
C LEU A 64 10.47 -11.05 -5.72
N GLY A 65 9.16 -11.28 -5.78
CA GLY A 65 8.15 -10.41 -5.16
C GLY A 65 8.33 -10.30 -3.65
N VAL A 66 8.48 -11.43 -2.95
CA VAL A 66 8.72 -11.46 -1.50
C VAL A 66 10.01 -10.71 -1.14
N VAL A 67 11.10 -10.98 -1.85
CA VAL A 67 12.38 -10.30 -1.65
C VAL A 67 12.25 -8.80 -1.89
N SER A 68 11.56 -8.39 -2.97
CA SER A 68 11.33 -6.98 -3.31
C SER A 68 10.53 -6.26 -2.20
N PHE A 69 9.49 -6.88 -1.67
CA PHE A 69 8.73 -6.30 -0.55
C PHE A 69 9.58 -6.19 0.73
N ALA A 70 10.39 -7.19 1.04
CA ALA A 70 11.30 -7.12 2.19
C ALA A 70 12.31 -5.98 2.06
N VAL A 71 12.93 -5.84 0.88
CA VAL A 71 13.87 -4.74 0.58
C VAL A 71 13.18 -3.38 0.63
N ALA A 72 11.99 -3.25 0.02
CA ALA A 72 11.23 -2.00 0.04
C ALA A 72 10.85 -1.58 1.47
N THR A 73 10.41 -2.52 2.30
CA THR A 73 10.08 -2.29 3.71
C THR A 73 11.31 -1.84 4.50
N ALA A 74 12.43 -2.52 4.33
CA ALA A 74 13.70 -2.17 4.97
C ALA A 74 14.19 -0.78 4.53
N ALA A 75 14.16 -0.50 3.22
CA ALA A 75 14.52 0.80 2.67
C ALA A 75 13.64 1.93 3.22
N GLY A 76 12.33 1.71 3.35
CA GLY A 76 11.40 2.68 3.94
C GLY A 76 11.75 3.02 5.40
N VAL A 77 12.11 2.02 6.21
CA VAL A 77 12.55 2.24 7.61
C VAL A 77 13.87 3.00 7.64
N ILE A 78 14.82 2.66 6.76
CA ILE A 78 16.12 3.35 6.67
C ILE A 78 15.92 4.82 6.27
N LEU A 79 15.09 5.08 5.26
CA LEU A 79 14.75 6.44 4.83
C LEU A 79 14.14 7.25 5.98
N ALA A 80 13.20 6.69 6.73
CA ALA A 80 12.62 7.36 7.89
C ALA A 80 13.67 7.66 8.99
N LYS A 81 14.63 6.76 9.20
CA LYS A 81 15.77 7.01 10.10
C LYS A 81 16.66 8.13 9.60
N ILE A 82 16.97 8.16 8.31
CA ILE A 82 17.77 9.23 7.69
C ILE A 82 17.04 10.57 7.81
N MET A 83 15.73 10.61 7.53
CA MET A 83 14.92 11.81 7.72
C MET A 83 14.97 12.33 9.17
N ASN A 84 14.99 11.44 10.15
CA ASN A 84 15.12 11.79 11.56
C ASN A 84 16.45 12.44 11.93
N LEU A 85 17.51 12.27 11.13
CA LEU A 85 18.79 12.94 11.35
C LEU A 85 18.71 14.44 11.02
N PHE A 86 17.84 14.81 10.06
CA PHE A 86 17.68 16.18 9.59
C PHE A 86 16.43 16.87 10.17
N SER A 87 15.51 16.11 10.76
CA SER A 87 14.26 16.64 11.29
C SER A 87 14.40 17.06 12.76
N LYS A 88 13.81 18.22 13.11
CA LYS A 88 13.70 18.68 14.49
C LYS A 88 12.70 17.82 15.30
N GLU A 89 11.63 17.39 14.66
CA GLU A 89 10.64 16.47 15.23
C GLU A 89 10.91 15.04 14.76
N LYS A 90 11.17 14.15 15.69
CA LYS A 90 11.46 12.74 15.38
C LYS A 90 10.17 11.97 15.14
N ILE A 91 10.08 11.36 13.99
CA ILE A 91 9.00 10.43 13.65
C ILE A 91 9.42 8.98 13.99
N ASN A 92 8.43 8.13 14.28
CA ASN A 92 8.73 6.71 14.46
C ASN A 92 9.15 6.07 13.12
N PRO A 93 10.37 5.51 13.01
CA PRO A 93 10.87 4.93 11.77
C PRO A 93 10.01 3.82 11.19
N MET A 94 9.19 3.14 12.01
CA MET A 94 8.26 2.11 11.55
C MET A 94 7.23 2.65 10.54
N ILE A 95 6.93 3.95 10.58
CA ILE A 95 6.03 4.59 9.61
C ILE A 95 6.55 4.41 8.17
N GLY A 96 7.88 4.46 7.99
CA GLY A 96 8.52 4.23 6.68
C GLY A 96 8.28 2.83 6.12
N ALA A 97 8.10 1.82 6.96
CA ALA A 97 7.77 0.45 6.53
C ALA A 97 6.42 0.36 5.80
N ALA A 98 5.52 1.33 6.01
CA ALA A 98 4.25 1.39 5.31
C ALA A 98 4.36 1.92 3.87
N GLY A 99 5.52 2.40 3.42
CA GLY A 99 5.76 2.96 2.09
C GLY A 99 5.69 1.95 0.93
N VAL A 100 5.06 0.81 1.12
CA VAL A 100 4.78 -0.21 0.09
C VAL A 100 3.35 -0.06 -0.43
N SER A 101 3.09 -0.54 -1.64
CA SER A 101 1.82 -0.36 -2.35
C SER A 101 0.61 -1.15 -1.78
N ALA A 102 0.76 -1.82 -0.64
CA ALA A 102 -0.31 -2.60 0.01
C ALA A 102 -1.20 -1.72 0.90
N VAL A 103 -2.06 -0.90 0.30
CA VAL A 103 -2.99 0.01 0.99
C VAL A 103 -4.28 -0.72 1.34
N PRO A 104 -4.82 -0.61 2.55
CA PRO A 104 -4.28 -0.02 3.80
C PRO A 104 -3.55 -1.03 4.68
N MET A 105 -3.22 -2.23 4.16
CA MET A 105 -2.77 -3.38 4.95
C MET A 105 -1.43 -3.11 5.65
N SER A 106 -0.43 -2.55 4.94
CA SER A 106 0.87 -2.29 5.54
C SER A 106 0.82 -1.23 6.64
N ALA A 107 -0.05 -0.22 6.52
CA ALA A 107 -0.27 0.75 7.59
C ALA A 107 -0.90 0.10 8.84
N ARG A 108 -1.82 -0.86 8.65
CA ARG A 108 -2.39 -1.64 9.77
C ARG A 108 -1.34 -2.51 10.45
N VAL A 109 -0.47 -3.16 9.68
CA VAL A 109 0.64 -3.96 10.24
C VAL A 109 1.56 -3.09 11.08
N VAL A 110 1.95 -1.90 10.58
CA VAL A 110 2.76 -0.93 11.33
C VAL A 110 2.07 -0.52 12.63
N GLN A 111 0.75 -0.29 12.61
CA GLN A 111 -0.02 0.02 13.81
C GLN A 111 0.04 -1.12 14.83
N VAL A 112 -0.23 -2.35 14.40
CA VAL A 112 -0.23 -3.53 15.29
C VAL A 112 1.16 -3.77 15.90
N MET A 113 2.21 -3.65 15.08
CA MET A 113 3.59 -3.81 15.57
C MET A 113 3.99 -2.68 16.51
N GLY A 114 3.63 -1.43 16.18
CA GLY A 114 3.90 -0.29 17.06
C GLY A 114 3.21 -0.38 18.41
N GLN A 115 1.97 -0.89 18.45
CA GLN A 115 1.24 -1.11 19.71
C GLN A 115 1.76 -2.29 20.53
N LYS A 116 2.37 -3.31 19.92
CA LYS A 116 3.03 -4.39 20.65
C LYS A 116 4.22 -3.90 21.46
N GLU A 117 4.98 -2.96 20.92
CA GLU A 117 6.12 -2.34 21.61
C GLU A 117 5.67 -1.29 22.65
N ASN A 118 4.66 -0.49 22.28
CA ASN A 118 4.11 0.53 23.17
C ASN A 118 2.61 0.71 22.87
N PRO A 119 1.70 0.29 23.78
CA PRO A 119 0.24 0.37 23.57
C PRO A 119 -0.31 1.78 23.32
N ARG A 120 0.45 2.82 23.72
CA ARG A 120 0.06 4.22 23.47
C ARG A 120 0.50 4.74 22.09
N ASN A 121 1.17 3.93 21.29
CA ASN A 121 1.75 4.35 20.02
C ASN A 121 0.73 4.15 18.87
N PHE A 122 0.03 5.22 18.52
CA PHE A 122 -0.96 5.22 17.45
C PHE A 122 -0.30 5.69 16.14
N LEU A 123 0.17 4.75 15.32
CA LEU A 123 0.91 5.01 14.08
C LEU A 123 0.05 4.99 12.83
N LEU A 124 -1.18 4.46 12.87
CA LEU A 124 -2.01 4.18 11.70
C LEU A 124 -2.19 5.40 10.78
N MET A 125 -2.60 6.53 11.35
CA MET A 125 -2.86 7.74 10.57
C MET A 125 -1.59 8.29 9.91
N HIS A 126 -0.47 8.22 10.62
CA HIS A 126 0.82 8.66 10.10
C HIS A 126 1.36 7.69 9.04
N ALA A 127 1.14 6.38 9.21
CA ALA A 127 1.56 5.34 8.27
C ALA A 127 0.73 5.34 6.97
N MET A 128 -0.50 5.87 6.98
CA MET A 128 -1.34 5.98 5.78
C MET A 128 -0.74 6.92 4.72
N GLY A 129 -0.05 7.99 5.12
CA GLY A 129 0.60 8.91 4.19
C GLY A 129 1.63 8.21 3.29
N PRO A 130 2.71 7.65 3.84
CA PRO A 130 3.68 6.86 3.07
C PRO A 130 3.05 5.69 2.33
N ASN A 131 2.01 5.08 2.88
CA ASN A 131 1.34 3.94 2.26
C ASN A 131 0.63 4.33 0.95
N VAL A 132 -0.13 5.43 0.95
CA VAL A 132 -0.77 5.96 -0.26
C VAL A 132 0.28 6.45 -1.26
N ALA A 133 1.33 7.14 -0.78
CA ALA A 133 2.44 7.57 -1.62
C ALA A 133 3.14 6.40 -2.32
N GLY A 134 3.32 5.27 -1.62
CA GLY A 134 3.87 4.04 -2.18
C GLY A 134 3.01 3.45 -3.31
N ALA A 135 1.67 3.47 -3.17
CA ALA A 135 0.76 3.01 -4.21
C ALA A 135 0.82 3.90 -5.47
N ILE A 136 0.83 5.24 -5.28
CA ILE A 136 0.96 6.20 -6.38
C ILE A 136 2.31 6.02 -7.08
N GLY A 137 3.40 5.92 -6.30
CA GLY A 137 4.75 5.71 -6.83
C GLY A 137 4.88 4.41 -7.64
N ALA A 138 4.32 3.31 -7.14
CA ALA A 138 4.29 2.04 -7.85
C ALA A 138 3.51 2.12 -9.18
N ALA A 139 2.36 2.82 -9.20
CA ALA A 139 1.57 3.01 -10.41
C ALA A 139 2.31 3.86 -11.46
N ILE A 140 3.00 4.91 -11.02
CA ILE A 140 3.82 5.77 -11.90
C ILE A 140 5.00 4.98 -12.46
N ALA A 141 5.75 4.29 -11.60
CA ALA A 141 6.90 3.47 -12.01
C ALA A 141 6.47 2.38 -13.00
N GLY A 142 5.39 1.65 -12.70
CA GLY A 142 4.84 0.65 -13.60
C GLY A 142 4.41 1.23 -14.95
N GLY A 143 3.80 2.41 -14.97
CA GLY A 143 3.44 3.11 -16.20
C GLY A 143 4.65 3.51 -17.04
N ILE A 144 5.73 3.98 -16.42
CA ILE A 144 6.98 4.34 -17.09
C ILE A 144 7.64 3.08 -17.69
N PHE A 145 7.77 2.00 -16.90
CA PHE A 145 8.37 0.75 -17.39
C PHE A 145 7.60 0.16 -18.57
N LEU A 146 6.27 0.14 -18.51
CA LEU A 146 5.44 -0.30 -19.63
C LEU A 146 5.63 0.57 -20.87
N GLY A 147 5.80 1.90 -20.70
CA GLY A 147 6.04 2.80 -21.82
C GLY A 147 7.43 2.69 -22.45
N ILE A 148 8.41 2.18 -21.71
CA ILE A 148 9.78 1.97 -22.22
C ILE A 148 9.91 0.59 -22.88
N LEU A 149 9.18 -0.42 -22.37
CA LEU A 149 9.27 -1.81 -22.81
C LEU A 149 8.29 -2.17 -23.94
N ALA A 150 7.27 -1.32 -24.17
CA ALA A 150 6.31 -1.48 -25.27
C ALA A 150 6.79 -0.80 -26.55
#